data_b3582ec0bcf73178fbf6068a9de1e9e2
#
_entry.id   b3582ec0bcf73178fbf6068a9de1e9e2
#
_cell.length_a   1.000
_cell.length_b   1.000
_cell.length_c   1.000
_cell.angle_alpha   90.00
_cell.angle_beta   90.00
_cell.angle_gamma   90.00
#
_symmetry.space_group_name_H-M   'P 1'
#
loop_
_entity.id
_entity.type
_entity.pdbx_description
1 polymer ?
#
loop_
_entity_poly.entity_id
_entity_poly.type
_entity_poly.pdbx_seq_one_letter_code
_entity_poly.pdbx_strand_id
1 'polypeptide(L)'
;MGWKVVLTSDRATMTDYNDTPSLGFGHCVPYRLVPRPVYTKLLAPPMKVDGEGRAVCAPYPLRKLEAALLNSGFSEDDVIITTPKALESVVSEDTEVLGVSVLDPMGLAPVSYTLRVLFGGGDTCTKVEFLRLMSLVRRLKTKYGFTVIAGGEGVWQIDGLEERFGIDTLFYGEGEKTFPELVRDILSGSKPPRKVYGESPDVDEIPPIVAPARGRIVQVTRGCPRKCRFCSPTTWRFRSMPLDLIRREVEVNLRYGGRSIDFVSDDILLYGARGIHVNREAVLSLFRMAREYGVCGTFPHVGPATVLQDRKLVREITELSGFSERRPVFLDVGLESGSPRIIGKYMR
;
A
#
# COMPACT_ATOMS: atom_id res chain seq x y z
N MET A 1 -10.34 9.36 -26.83
CA MET A 1 -10.81 9.61 -25.46
C MET A 1 -9.65 9.42 -24.52
N GLY A 2 -9.34 10.40 -23.67
CA GLY A 2 -8.28 10.32 -22.67
C GLY A 2 -8.87 10.13 -21.27
N TRP A 3 -8.02 9.76 -20.34
CA TRP A 3 -8.38 9.50 -18.93
C TRP A 3 -8.45 10.81 -18.15
N LYS A 4 -9.55 11.07 -17.44
CA LYS A 4 -9.72 12.28 -16.60
C LYS A 4 -8.88 12.17 -15.31
N VAL A 5 -8.80 10.97 -14.74
CA VAL A 5 -8.09 10.68 -13.49
C VAL A 5 -7.03 9.62 -13.73
N VAL A 6 -5.78 9.99 -13.60
CA VAL A 6 -4.63 9.09 -13.75
C VAL A 6 -4.00 8.87 -12.38
N LEU A 7 -3.90 7.63 -11.94
CA LEU A 7 -3.27 7.24 -10.68
C LEU A 7 -1.95 6.52 -10.96
N THR A 8 -0.90 6.86 -10.19
CA THR A 8 0.42 6.24 -10.34
C THR A 8 1.23 6.29 -9.04
N SER A 9 2.40 5.69 -9.05
CA SER A 9 3.43 5.84 -8.02
C SER A 9 4.80 5.72 -8.66
N ASP A 10 5.87 5.96 -7.89
CA ASP A 10 7.23 5.78 -8.38
C ASP A 10 7.55 4.30 -8.70
N ARG A 11 8.66 4.07 -9.41
CA ARG A 11 9.04 2.73 -9.84
C ARG A 11 9.31 1.78 -8.68
N ALA A 12 9.82 2.27 -7.54
CA ALA A 12 10.08 1.43 -6.38
C ALA A 12 8.78 0.88 -5.78
N THR A 13 7.68 1.59 -5.95
CA THR A 13 6.34 1.19 -5.53
C THR A 13 5.58 0.45 -6.64
N MET A 14 5.72 0.87 -7.91
CA MET A 14 5.08 0.25 -9.10
C MET A 14 5.93 -0.89 -9.68
N THR A 15 6.18 -1.91 -8.87
CA THR A 15 6.88 -3.14 -9.25
C THR A 15 6.26 -4.34 -8.53
N ASP A 16 6.34 -5.52 -9.13
CA ASP A 16 5.90 -6.78 -8.53
C ASP A 16 7.00 -7.51 -7.75
N TYR A 17 8.22 -6.93 -7.71
CA TYR A 17 9.41 -7.52 -7.08
C TYR A 17 9.72 -8.96 -7.56
N ASN A 18 9.35 -9.32 -8.80
CA ASN A 18 9.42 -10.70 -9.28
C ASN A 18 8.73 -11.71 -8.34
N ASP A 19 7.54 -11.38 -7.82
CA ASP A 19 6.79 -12.16 -6.81
C ASP A 19 7.59 -12.46 -5.51
N THR A 20 8.61 -11.65 -5.22
CA THR A 20 9.47 -11.80 -4.04
C THR A 20 9.42 -10.52 -3.18
N PRO A 21 8.45 -10.39 -2.27
CA PRO A 21 8.23 -9.14 -1.49
C PRO A 21 9.45 -8.65 -0.71
N SER A 22 10.31 -9.56 -0.24
CA SER A 22 11.56 -9.21 0.46
C SER A 22 12.55 -8.40 -0.41
N LEU A 23 12.46 -8.48 -1.75
CA LEU A 23 13.25 -7.62 -2.63
C LEU A 23 12.87 -6.14 -2.50
N GLY A 24 11.69 -5.83 -1.93
CA GLY A 24 11.27 -4.47 -1.59
C GLY A 24 12.27 -3.73 -0.70
N PHE A 25 12.97 -4.41 0.19
CA PHE A 25 14.04 -3.80 1.00
C PHE A 25 15.23 -3.31 0.14
N GLY A 26 15.44 -3.87 -1.04
CA GLY A 26 16.46 -3.39 -1.99
C GLY A 26 16.24 -1.96 -2.47
N HIS A 27 15.04 -1.40 -2.34
CA HIS A 27 14.76 -0.01 -2.66
C HIS A 27 15.23 0.97 -1.58
N CYS A 28 15.45 0.47 -0.37
CA CYS A 28 15.87 1.25 0.78
C CYS A 28 17.39 1.50 0.81
N VAL A 29 18.17 0.76 -0.01
CA VAL A 29 19.62 0.94 -0.06
C VAL A 29 20.03 2.19 -0.86
N PRO A 30 21.23 2.76 -0.63
CA PRO A 30 21.76 3.84 -1.45
C PRO A 30 21.87 3.44 -2.93
N TYR A 31 21.31 4.25 -3.82
CA TYR A 31 21.24 3.99 -5.26
C TYR A 31 22.62 3.73 -5.90
N ARG A 32 23.66 4.38 -5.40
CA ARG A 32 25.04 4.21 -5.88
C ARG A 32 25.60 2.79 -5.73
N LEU A 33 24.99 1.98 -4.85
CA LEU A 33 25.43 0.61 -4.57
C LEU A 33 24.78 -0.43 -5.49
N VAL A 34 23.72 -0.04 -6.19
CA VAL A 34 22.95 -0.97 -7.03
C VAL A 34 23.14 -0.61 -8.51
N PRO A 35 23.85 -1.45 -9.30
CA PRO A 35 23.96 -1.23 -10.73
C PRO A 35 22.57 -1.11 -11.38
N ARG A 36 22.40 -0.11 -12.26
CA ARG A 36 21.10 0.18 -12.87
C ARG A 36 20.44 -1.04 -13.54
N PRO A 37 21.13 -1.91 -14.27
CA PRO A 37 20.51 -3.11 -14.85
C PRO A 37 19.97 -4.08 -13.78
N VAL A 38 20.70 -4.25 -12.66
CA VAL A 38 20.27 -5.07 -11.52
C VAL A 38 19.03 -4.47 -10.90
N TYR A 39 19.05 -3.15 -10.66
CA TYR A 39 17.89 -2.46 -10.12
C TYR A 39 16.65 -2.63 -11.00
N THR A 40 16.76 -2.32 -12.29
CA THR A 40 15.60 -2.26 -13.20
C THR A 40 15.06 -3.61 -13.63
N LYS A 41 15.87 -4.68 -13.58
CA LYS A 41 15.48 -6.03 -14.04
C LYS A 41 15.16 -6.97 -12.87
N LEU A 42 15.82 -6.79 -11.72
CA LEU A 42 15.70 -7.69 -10.58
C LEU A 42 14.92 -7.07 -9.44
N LEU A 43 15.33 -5.87 -8.93
CA LEU A 43 14.71 -5.27 -7.76
C LEU A 43 13.41 -4.53 -8.09
N ALA A 44 13.38 -3.82 -9.21
CA ALA A 44 12.23 -3.02 -9.65
C ALA A 44 11.89 -3.28 -11.12
N PRO A 45 11.57 -4.52 -11.53
CA PRO A 45 11.04 -4.77 -12.86
C PRO A 45 9.76 -3.96 -13.06
N PRO A 46 9.51 -3.42 -14.27
CA PRO A 46 8.29 -2.68 -14.53
C PRO A 46 7.08 -3.62 -14.48
N MET A 47 6.02 -3.18 -13.83
CA MET A 47 4.74 -3.88 -13.88
C MET A 47 4.22 -3.93 -15.31
N LYS A 48 3.50 -5.00 -15.63
CA LYS A 48 2.83 -5.15 -16.92
C LYS A 48 1.68 -4.16 -17.05
N VAL A 49 1.54 -3.62 -18.25
CA VAL A 49 0.38 -2.82 -18.65
C VAL A 49 -0.31 -3.49 -19.84
N ASP A 50 -1.59 -3.24 -20.02
CA ASP A 50 -2.37 -3.65 -21.19
C ASP A 50 -2.13 -2.72 -22.40
N GLY A 51 -2.92 -2.90 -23.46
CA GLY A 51 -2.82 -2.10 -24.69
C GLY A 51 -3.16 -0.62 -24.52
N GLU A 52 -3.87 -0.25 -23.45
CA GLU A 52 -4.26 1.12 -23.13
C GLU A 52 -3.30 1.78 -22.12
N GLY A 53 -2.32 1.04 -21.60
CA GLY A 53 -1.39 1.51 -20.57
C GLY A 53 -1.90 1.32 -19.15
N ARG A 54 -3.01 0.61 -18.94
CA ARG A 54 -3.55 0.28 -17.61
C ARG A 54 -2.67 -0.78 -16.96
N ALA A 55 -2.30 -0.54 -15.70
CA ALA A 55 -1.54 -1.52 -14.92
C ALA A 55 -2.38 -2.77 -14.66
N VAL A 56 -1.87 -3.92 -15.09
CA VAL A 56 -2.51 -5.23 -14.96
C VAL A 56 -2.72 -5.59 -13.48
N CYS A 57 -1.73 -5.38 -12.65
CA CYS A 57 -1.88 -5.34 -11.19
C CYS A 57 -1.28 -4.03 -10.66
N ALA A 58 -1.65 -3.62 -9.46
CA ALA A 58 -1.18 -2.36 -8.90
C ALA A 58 -1.00 -2.45 -7.37
N PRO A 59 -0.26 -1.52 -6.75
CA PRO A 59 -0.23 -1.40 -5.30
C PRO A 59 -1.64 -1.32 -4.71
N TYR A 60 -1.88 -2.06 -3.64
CA TYR A 60 -3.20 -2.15 -3.01
C TYR A 60 -3.83 -0.79 -2.66
N PRO A 61 -3.11 0.22 -2.13
CA PRO A 61 -3.70 1.53 -1.89
C PRO A 61 -4.24 2.21 -3.16
N LEU A 62 -3.56 2.08 -4.30
CA LEU A 62 -4.06 2.61 -5.57
C LEU A 62 -5.33 1.87 -6.03
N ARG A 63 -5.39 0.54 -5.85
CA ARG A 63 -6.62 -0.24 -6.12
C ARG A 63 -7.79 0.19 -5.25
N LYS A 64 -7.53 0.56 -3.99
CA LYS A 64 -8.57 1.11 -3.10
C LYS A 64 -9.08 2.47 -3.56
N LEU A 65 -8.19 3.37 -4.01
CA LEU A 65 -8.61 4.65 -4.56
C LEU A 65 -9.39 4.50 -5.88
N GLU A 66 -8.94 3.61 -6.78
CA GLU A 66 -9.70 3.25 -7.99
C GLU A 66 -11.11 2.76 -7.64
N ALA A 67 -11.20 1.80 -6.73
CA ALA A 67 -12.49 1.26 -6.28
C ALA A 67 -13.39 2.33 -5.64
N ALA A 68 -12.81 3.24 -4.86
CA ALA A 68 -13.55 4.34 -4.24
C ALA A 68 -14.08 5.34 -5.28
N LEU A 69 -13.30 5.68 -6.29
CA LEU A 69 -13.75 6.52 -7.40
C LEU A 69 -14.92 5.86 -8.14
N LEU A 70 -14.77 4.61 -8.55
CA LEU A 70 -15.82 3.87 -9.27
C LEU A 70 -17.09 3.73 -8.42
N ASN A 71 -16.95 3.42 -7.12
CA ASN A 71 -18.09 3.33 -6.20
C ASN A 71 -18.79 4.68 -5.99
N SER A 72 -18.10 5.78 -6.24
CA SER A 72 -18.63 7.15 -6.15
C SER A 72 -19.21 7.67 -7.47
N GLY A 73 -19.34 6.81 -8.50
CA GLY A 73 -20.01 7.12 -9.77
C GLY A 73 -19.09 7.56 -10.92
N PHE A 74 -17.76 7.50 -10.75
CA PHE A 74 -16.84 7.61 -11.90
C PHE A 74 -16.94 6.34 -12.75
N SER A 75 -16.79 6.48 -14.07
CA SER A 75 -16.75 5.32 -14.97
C SER A 75 -15.35 4.70 -15.04
N GLU A 76 -15.28 3.45 -15.50
CA GLU A 76 -13.99 2.80 -15.79
C GLU A 76 -13.20 3.53 -16.88
N ASP A 77 -13.88 4.27 -17.75
CA ASP A 77 -13.27 5.10 -18.80
C ASP A 77 -12.75 6.45 -18.28
N ASP A 78 -13.11 6.87 -17.08
CA ASP A 78 -12.63 8.10 -16.47
C ASP A 78 -11.31 7.88 -15.69
N VAL A 79 -11.08 6.65 -15.18
CA VAL A 79 -10.02 6.36 -14.19
C VAL A 79 -9.06 5.30 -14.70
N ILE A 80 -7.77 5.58 -14.61
CA ILE A 80 -6.72 4.60 -14.92
C ILE A 80 -5.61 4.59 -13.86
N ILE A 81 -5.14 3.39 -13.50
CA ILE A 81 -3.86 3.22 -12.80
C ILE A 81 -2.80 2.85 -13.84
N THR A 82 -1.70 3.60 -13.89
CA THR A 82 -0.62 3.36 -14.85
C THR A 82 0.76 3.38 -14.20
N THR A 83 1.75 2.82 -14.89
CA THR A 83 3.14 2.80 -14.43
C THR A 83 3.88 4.08 -14.84
N PRO A 84 4.97 4.46 -14.14
CA PRO A 84 5.81 5.59 -14.58
C PRO A 84 6.31 5.48 -16.03
N LYS A 85 6.50 4.24 -16.51
CA LYS A 85 6.95 3.99 -17.88
C LYS A 85 5.88 4.31 -18.93
N ALA A 86 4.62 4.01 -18.63
CA ALA A 86 3.49 4.24 -19.54
C ALA A 86 2.84 5.62 -19.36
N LEU A 87 3.20 6.36 -18.30
CA LEU A 87 2.57 7.62 -17.93
C LEU A 87 2.52 8.63 -19.08
N GLU A 88 3.60 8.73 -19.85
CA GLU A 88 3.73 9.68 -20.96
C GLU A 88 2.78 9.38 -22.13
N SER A 89 2.41 8.10 -22.34
CA SER A 89 1.44 7.69 -23.35
C SER A 89 -0.02 7.71 -22.88
N VAL A 90 -0.24 7.74 -21.57
CA VAL A 90 -1.58 7.71 -20.94
C VAL A 90 -2.12 9.12 -20.68
N VAL A 91 -1.26 10.05 -20.26
CA VAL A 91 -1.64 11.43 -19.95
C VAL A 91 -1.89 12.21 -21.25
N SER A 92 -3.00 12.90 -21.32
CA SER A 92 -3.45 13.67 -22.48
C SER A 92 -4.06 15.03 -22.06
N GLU A 93 -4.63 15.76 -23.00
CA GLU A 93 -5.39 16.98 -22.76
C GLU A 93 -6.70 16.75 -21.98
N ASP A 94 -7.22 15.50 -22.01
CA ASP A 94 -8.40 15.11 -21.24
C ASP A 94 -8.08 14.87 -19.75
N THR A 95 -6.79 14.78 -19.38
CA THR A 95 -6.37 14.49 -18.00
C THR A 95 -6.50 15.73 -17.13
N GLU A 96 -7.33 15.67 -16.10
CA GLU A 96 -7.58 16.77 -15.17
C GLU A 96 -6.92 16.54 -13.80
N VAL A 97 -6.79 15.28 -13.38
CA VAL A 97 -6.19 14.91 -12.09
C VAL A 97 -5.14 13.83 -12.26
N LEU A 98 -3.96 14.06 -11.73
CA LEU A 98 -2.91 13.05 -11.54
C LEU A 98 -2.69 12.78 -10.05
N GLY A 99 -3.10 11.60 -9.59
CA GLY A 99 -2.84 11.11 -8.23
C GLY A 99 -1.53 10.34 -8.13
N VAL A 100 -0.64 10.78 -7.25
CA VAL A 100 0.67 10.12 -6.99
C VAL A 100 0.67 9.52 -5.60
N SER A 101 0.68 8.19 -5.50
CA SER A 101 0.86 7.50 -4.22
C SER A 101 2.33 7.50 -3.82
N VAL A 102 2.65 7.91 -2.59
CA VAL A 102 4.01 7.99 -2.07
C VAL A 102 4.18 7.15 -0.80
N LEU A 103 5.19 6.27 -0.79
CA LEU A 103 5.51 5.43 0.37
C LEU A 103 6.73 5.97 1.13
N ASP A 104 7.84 6.19 0.45
CA ASP A 104 9.10 6.67 1.05
C ASP A 104 9.85 7.61 0.10
N PRO A 105 9.21 8.74 -0.31
CA PRO A 105 9.67 9.58 -1.42
C PRO A 105 11.03 10.25 -1.17
N MET A 106 11.42 10.46 0.09
CA MET A 106 12.70 11.08 0.43
C MET A 106 13.69 10.12 1.09
N GLY A 107 13.32 8.83 1.22
CA GLY A 107 14.17 7.82 1.88
C GLY A 107 14.34 8.07 3.38
N LEU A 108 13.28 8.54 4.04
CA LEU A 108 13.26 8.87 5.48
C LEU A 108 12.53 7.82 6.33
N ALA A 109 11.91 6.82 5.70
CA ALA A 109 11.33 5.69 6.42
C ALA A 109 12.42 4.92 7.20
N PRO A 110 12.08 4.27 8.32
CA PRO A 110 13.07 3.67 9.24
C PRO A 110 14.09 2.76 8.56
N VAL A 111 13.64 1.89 7.64
CA VAL A 111 14.54 0.97 6.92
C VAL A 111 15.48 1.73 5.99
N SER A 112 14.95 2.64 5.18
CA SER A 112 15.74 3.48 4.28
C SER A 112 16.77 4.33 5.04
N TYR A 113 16.36 4.94 6.15
CA TYR A 113 17.25 5.73 6.98
C TYR A 113 18.38 4.87 7.55
N THR A 114 18.04 3.70 8.12
CA THR A 114 19.00 2.76 8.69
C THR A 114 20.01 2.27 7.65
N LEU A 115 19.53 1.78 6.50
CA LEU A 115 20.41 1.26 5.46
C LEU A 115 21.27 2.38 4.86
N ARG A 116 20.74 3.59 4.68
CA ARG A 116 21.52 4.75 4.25
C ARG A 116 22.69 5.05 5.19
N VAL A 117 22.44 5.03 6.51
CA VAL A 117 23.49 5.27 7.51
C VAL A 117 24.52 4.13 7.49
N LEU A 118 24.08 2.88 7.51
CA LEU A 118 24.96 1.71 7.51
C LEU A 118 25.87 1.64 6.28
N PHE A 119 25.37 2.07 5.12
CA PHE A 119 26.13 2.03 3.87
C PHE A 119 26.81 3.37 3.51
N GLY A 120 27.02 4.24 4.46
CA GLY A 120 27.84 5.46 4.28
C GLY A 120 27.13 6.59 3.52
N GLY A 121 25.79 6.68 3.61
CA GLY A 121 25.01 7.79 3.09
C GLY A 121 24.67 7.68 1.60
N GLY A 122 24.13 8.77 1.06
CA GLY A 122 23.63 8.88 -0.32
C GLY A 122 22.12 8.75 -0.44
N ASP A 123 21.59 9.05 -1.62
CA ASP A 123 20.16 8.93 -1.89
C ASP A 123 19.77 7.45 -2.06
N THR A 124 18.67 7.06 -1.43
CA THR A 124 18.10 5.70 -1.58
C THR A 124 17.48 5.50 -2.96
N CYS A 125 17.32 4.24 -3.38
CA CYS A 125 16.66 3.94 -4.65
C CYS A 125 15.24 4.53 -4.69
N THR A 126 14.46 4.44 -3.59
CA THR A 126 13.11 5.01 -3.52
C THR A 126 13.12 6.50 -3.82
N LYS A 127 14.01 7.25 -3.18
CA LYS A 127 14.14 8.70 -3.41
C LYS A 127 14.51 9.02 -4.86
N VAL A 128 15.46 8.30 -5.43
CA VAL A 128 15.88 8.52 -6.82
C VAL A 128 14.74 8.27 -7.80
N GLU A 129 13.95 7.21 -7.60
CA GLU A 129 12.82 6.90 -8.47
C GLU A 129 11.66 7.89 -8.29
N PHE A 130 11.39 8.34 -7.06
CA PHE A 130 10.44 9.43 -6.82
C PHE A 130 10.84 10.73 -7.53
N LEU A 131 12.10 11.15 -7.43
CA LEU A 131 12.59 12.34 -8.10
C LEU A 131 12.48 12.24 -9.63
N ARG A 132 12.71 11.05 -10.21
CA ARG A 132 12.52 10.78 -11.64
C ARG A 132 11.06 10.91 -12.04
N LEU A 133 10.16 10.30 -11.27
CA LEU A 133 8.72 10.42 -11.50
C LEU A 133 8.28 11.89 -11.47
N MET A 134 8.64 12.64 -10.42
CA MET A 134 8.21 14.04 -10.29
C MET A 134 8.82 14.96 -11.36
N SER A 135 10.00 14.65 -11.86
CA SER A 135 10.56 15.35 -13.03
C SER A 135 9.70 15.13 -14.28
N LEU A 136 9.24 13.89 -14.51
CA LEU A 136 8.31 13.57 -15.59
C LEU A 136 6.95 14.25 -15.39
N VAL A 137 6.38 14.15 -14.20
CA VAL A 137 5.09 14.73 -13.85
C VAL A 137 5.09 16.24 -14.08
N ARG A 138 6.12 16.96 -13.63
CA ARG A 138 6.24 18.41 -13.87
C ARG A 138 6.26 18.76 -15.36
N ARG A 139 7.00 18.00 -16.18
CA ARG A 139 7.05 18.21 -17.63
C ARG A 139 5.67 18.00 -18.27
N LEU A 140 4.97 16.93 -17.90
CA LEU A 140 3.62 16.64 -18.39
C LEU A 140 2.61 17.69 -17.91
N LYS A 141 2.69 18.11 -16.65
CA LYS A 141 1.83 19.17 -16.10
C LYS A 141 2.00 20.49 -16.83
N THR A 142 3.25 20.87 -17.15
CA THR A 142 3.50 22.09 -17.94
C THR A 142 2.86 22.00 -19.33
N LYS A 143 2.77 20.81 -19.91
CA LYS A 143 2.19 20.59 -21.23
C LYS A 143 0.66 20.53 -21.22
N TYR A 144 0.06 19.88 -20.21
CA TYR A 144 -1.37 19.55 -20.22
C TYR A 144 -2.20 20.24 -19.13
N GLY A 145 -1.58 20.80 -18.09
CA GLY A 145 -2.26 21.67 -17.11
C GLY A 145 -3.02 20.98 -15.97
N PHE A 146 -2.93 19.64 -15.83
CA PHE A 146 -3.67 18.88 -14.82
C PHE A 146 -3.26 19.21 -13.37
N THR A 147 -4.15 18.93 -12.43
CA THR A 147 -3.91 19.03 -10.98
C THR A 147 -3.15 17.79 -10.49
N VAL A 148 -2.10 18.00 -9.67
CA VAL A 148 -1.30 16.93 -9.06
C VAL A 148 -1.64 16.79 -7.58
N ILE A 149 -2.13 15.61 -7.18
CA ILE A 149 -2.40 15.25 -5.79
C ILE A 149 -1.40 14.19 -5.36
N ALA A 150 -0.65 14.42 -4.29
CA ALA A 150 0.24 13.42 -3.70
C ALA A 150 -0.30 12.97 -2.34
N GLY A 151 -0.39 11.65 -2.13
CA GLY A 151 -0.89 11.06 -0.88
C GLY A 151 -0.24 9.71 -0.57
N GLY A 152 -0.53 9.17 0.61
CA GLY A 152 0.01 7.90 1.10
C GLY A 152 0.92 8.07 2.31
N GLU A 153 1.43 6.96 2.84
CA GLU A 153 2.19 6.90 4.10
C GLU A 153 3.40 7.83 4.15
N GLY A 154 4.03 8.09 2.99
CA GLY A 154 5.22 8.93 2.89
C GLY A 154 4.95 10.41 2.64
N VAL A 155 3.71 10.86 2.57
CA VAL A 155 3.36 12.25 2.19
C VAL A 155 3.98 13.29 3.10
N TRP A 156 4.15 13.00 4.38
CA TRP A 156 4.80 13.87 5.34
C TRP A 156 6.26 14.23 4.99
N GLN A 157 6.93 13.37 4.22
CA GLN A 157 8.34 13.59 3.81
C GLN A 157 8.48 14.69 2.77
N ILE A 158 7.41 15.06 2.11
CA ILE A 158 7.38 16.07 1.04
C ILE A 158 6.57 17.31 1.41
N ASP A 159 6.12 17.41 2.66
CA ASP A 159 5.46 18.58 3.22
C ASP A 159 6.43 19.78 3.18
N GLY A 160 5.97 20.90 2.62
CA GLY A 160 6.78 22.08 2.37
C GLY A 160 7.68 22.02 1.12
N LEU A 161 7.58 20.94 0.32
CA LEU A 161 8.32 20.76 -0.93
C LEU A 161 7.39 20.71 -2.16
N GLU A 162 6.11 21.01 -2.01
CA GLU A 162 5.07 20.88 -3.04
C GLU A 162 5.45 21.61 -4.33
N GLU A 163 5.84 22.87 -4.22
CA GLU A 163 6.22 23.70 -5.37
C GLU A 163 7.44 23.15 -6.12
N ARG A 164 8.41 22.60 -5.37
CA ARG A 164 9.58 21.96 -5.96
C ARG A 164 9.20 20.80 -6.86
N PHE A 165 8.17 20.05 -6.49
CA PHE A 165 7.72 18.85 -7.21
C PHE A 165 6.53 19.11 -8.15
N GLY A 166 5.95 20.32 -8.15
CA GLY A 166 4.78 20.67 -8.95
C GLY A 166 3.49 20.01 -8.43
N ILE A 167 3.43 19.73 -7.13
CA ILE A 167 2.27 19.17 -6.44
C ILE A 167 1.34 20.32 -6.03
N ASP A 168 0.05 20.18 -6.29
CA ASP A 168 -0.96 21.17 -5.91
C ASP A 168 -1.54 20.86 -4.53
N THR A 169 -1.73 19.58 -4.22
CA THR A 169 -2.36 19.14 -2.98
C THR A 169 -1.60 17.97 -2.35
N LEU A 170 -1.34 18.05 -1.04
CA LEU A 170 -0.94 16.93 -0.21
C LEU A 170 -2.17 16.33 0.46
N PHE A 171 -2.39 15.04 0.24
CA PHE A 171 -3.49 14.29 0.82
C PHE A 171 -3.00 13.40 1.96
N TYR A 172 -3.48 13.65 3.17
CA TYR A 172 -3.18 12.91 4.39
C TYR A 172 -4.34 12.02 4.79
N GLY A 173 -4.06 10.85 5.32
CA GLY A 173 -5.09 9.96 5.87
C GLY A 173 -5.70 9.01 4.83
N GLU A 174 -6.91 8.56 5.12
CA GLU A 174 -7.62 7.55 4.33
C GLU A 174 -8.35 8.19 3.15
N GLY A 175 -8.24 7.60 1.97
CA GLY A 175 -8.72 8.23 0.74
C GLY A 175 -10.10 7.79 0.27
N GLU A 176 -10.66 6.72 0.82
CA GLU A 176 -11.85 6.06 0.24
C GLU A 176 -13.09 6.97 0.20
N LYS A 177 -13.21 7.89 1.15
CA LYS A 177 -14.35 8.82 1.23
C LYS A 177 -14.03 10.18 0.61
N THR A 178 -13.00 10.83 1.12
CA THR A 178 -12.69 12.23 0.78
C THR A 178 -12.01 12.41 -0.57
N PHE A 179 -11.25 11.41 -1.06
CA PHE A 179 -10.54 11.55 -2.34
C PHE A 179 -11.49 11.64 -3.56
N PRO A 180 -12.56 10.82 -3.68
CA PRO A 180 -13.53 10.99 -4.76
C PRO A 180 -14.26 12.34 -4.75
N GLU A 181 -14.54 12.90 -3.56
CA GLU A 181 -15.14 14.23 -3.41
C GLU A 181 -14.20 15.30 -3.91
N LEU A 182 -12.94 15.27 -3.48
CA LEU A 182 -11.90 16.19 -3.94
C LEU A 182 -11.71 16.16 -5.46
N VAL A 183 -11.69 14.96 -6.05
CA VAL A 183 -11.59 14.80 -7.51
C VAL A 183 -12.80 15.43 -8.20
N ARG A 184 -14.01 15.19 -7.70
CA ARG A 184 -15.25 15.75 -8.26
C ARG A 184 -15.25 17.29 -8.21
N ASP A 185 -14.77 17.86 -7.13
CA ASP A 185 -14.65 19.31 -6.97
C ASP A 185 -13.67 19.90 -7.99
N ILE A 186 -12.53 19.24 -8.21
CA ILE A 186 -11.54 19.66 -9.23
C ILE A 186 -12.16 19.60 -10.62
N LEU A 187 -12.83 18.50 -10.97
CA LEU A 187 -13.50 18.34 -12.27
C LEU A 187 -14.62 19.38 -12.49
N SER A 188 -15.20 19.92 -11.42
CA SER A 188 -16.17 21.02 -11.49
C SER A 188 -15.51 22.42 -11.59
N GLY A 189 -14.17 22.49 -11.68
CA GLY A 189 -13.42 23.73 -11.80
C GLY A 189 -12.98 24.36 -10.47
N SER A 190 -13.19 23.67 -9.34
CA SER A 190 -12.76 24.17 -8.03
C SER A 190 -11.25 24.06 -7.87
N LYS A 191 -10.60 25.09 -7.36
CA LYS A 191 -9.19 25.01 -6.99
C LYS A 191 -9.01 24.24 -5.69
N PRO A 192 -8.24 23.13 -5.67
CA PRO A 192 -8.08 22.34 -4.47
C PRO A 192 -7.22 23.08 -3.41
N PRO A 193 -7.45 22.82 -2.12
CA PRO A 193 -6.59 23.32 -1.04
C PRO A 193 -5.22 22.65 -1.10
N ARG A 194 -4.20 23.32 -0.57
CA ARG A 194 -2.83 22.76 -0.51
C ARG A 194 -2.72 21.48 0.31
N LYS A 195 -3.55 21.32 1.33
CA LYS A 195 -3.59 20.12 2.19
C LYS A 195 -5.02 19.68 2.39
N VAL A 196 -5.24 18.37 2.25
CA VAL A 196 -6.51 17.71 2.52
C VAL A 196 -6.26 16.59 3.53
N TYR A 197 -7.17 16.45 4.48
CA TYR A 197 -7.15 15.36 5.46
C TYR A 197 -8.34 14.45 5.22
N GLY A 198 -8.06 13.22 4.81
CA GLY A 198 -9.09 12.22 4.54
C GLY A 198 -9.79 11.78 5.81
N GLU A 199 -11.11 11.63 5.72
CA GLU A 199 -11.91 11.06 6.79
C GLU A 199 -11.70 9.56 6.88
N SER A 200 -11.69 9.03 8.11
CA SER A 200 -11.67 7.58 8.32
C SER A 200 -13.03 6.98 8.00
N PRO A 201 -13.16 6.16 6.95
CA PRO A 201 -14.43 5.53 6.60
C PRO A 201 -14.84 4.47 7.61
N ASP A 202 -16.13 4.17 7.70
CA ASP A 202 -16.60 2.94 8.32
C ASP A 202 -16.33 1.74 7.40
N VAL A 203 -16.38 0.52 7.93
CA VAL A 203 -15.98 -0.68 7.18
C VAL A 203 -16.89 -0.97 5.97
N ASP A 204 -18.14 -0.55 6.03
CA ASP A 204 -19.14 -0.63 4.96
C ASP A 204 -18.98 0.45 3.89
N GLU A 205 -18.27 1.53 4.20
CA GLU A 205 -17.90 2.58 3.25
C GLU A 205 -16.62 2.24 2.44
N ILE A 206 -15.92 1.14 2.81
CA ILE A 206 -14.69 0.70 2.14
C ILE A 206 -15.06 -0.26 0.99
N PRO A 207 -15.00 0.14 -0.28
CA PRO A 207 -15.33 -0.74 -1.40
C PRO A 207 -14.28 -1.85 -1.58
N PRO A 208 -14.67 -3.04 -2.09
CA PRO A 208 -13.70 -4.04 -2.52
C PRO A 208 -12.93 -3.53 -3.74
N ILE A 209 -11.68 -3.98 -3.88
CA ILE A 209 -10.91 -3.73 -5.10
C ILE A 209 -11.61 -4.33 -6.33
N VAL A 210 -11.46 -3.69 -7.49
CA VAL A 210 -12.10 -4.12 -8.75
C VAL A 210 -11.14 -4.85 -9.68
N ALA A 211 -9.83 -4.66 -9.47
CA ALA A 211 -8.76 -5.30 -10.22
C ALA A 211 -7.63 -5.72 -9.27
N PRO A 212 -6.75 -6.66 -9.69
CA PRO A 212 -5.82 -7.32 -8.77
C PRO A 212 -4.80 -6.39 -8.14
N ALA A 213 -4.55 -6.63 -6.87
CA ALA A 213 -3.45 -6.02 -6.14
C ALA A 213 -2.12 -6.77 -6.38
N ARG A 214 -1.03 -6.01 -6.41
CA ARG A 214 0.30 -6.58 -6.40
C ARG A 214 0.48 -7.54 -5.21
N GLY A 215 1.10 -8.69 -5.45
CA GLY A 215 1.31 -9.71 -4.42
C GLY A 215 0.02 -10.38 -3.92
N ARG A 216 -1.11 -10.12 -4.59
CA ARG A 216 -2.43 -10.63 -4.18
C ARG A 216 -2.78 -10.25 -2.73
N ILE A 217 -2.39 -9.04 -2.36
CA ILE A 217 -2.63 -8.47 -1.03
C ILE A 217 -4.13 -8.28 -0.81
N VAL A 218 -4.60 -8.67 0.38
CA VAL A 218 -5.93 -8.38 0.91
C VAL A 218 -5.79 -7.85 2.33
N GLN A 219 -6.22 -6.62 2.55
CA GLN A 219 -6.18 -6.01 3.88
C GLN A 219 -7.31 -6.57 4.76
N VAL A 220 -6.96 -7.18 5.88
CA VAL A 220 -7.94 -7.78 6.81
C VAL A 220 -8.18 -6.95 8.06
N THR A 221 -7.20 -6.12 8.46
CA THR A 221 -7.38 -5.10 9.49
C THR A 221 -6.74 -3.79 9.07
N ARG A 222 -7.17 -2.69 9.66
CA ARG A 222 -6.55 -1.37 9.52
C ARG A 222 -6.41 -0.74 10.89
N GLY A 223 -5.22 -0.18 11.16
CA GLY A 223 -4.85 0.34 12.46
C GLY A 223 -4.50 -0.74 13.48
N CYS A 224 -4.03 -0.33 14.65
CA CYS A 224 -3.65 -1.24 15.73
C CYS A 224 -4.14 -0.72 17.08
N PRO A 225 -4.81 -1.55 17.90
CA PRO A 225 -5.37 -1.12 19.18
C PRO A 225 -4.32 -1.04 20.31
N ARG A 226 -3.07 -1.45 20.07
CA ARG A 226 -2.01 -1.51 21.08
C ARG A 226 -1.49 -0.15 21.52
N LYS A 227 -1.64 0.89 20.69
CA LYS A 227 -1.23 2.28 21.01
C LYS A 227 0.25 2.43 21.39
N CYS A 228 1.15 1.66 20.79
CA CYS A 228 2.60 1.83 20.94
C CYS A 228 3.02 3.22 20.46
N ARG A 229 3.75 3.97 21.29
CA ARG A 229 4.03 5.40 21.07
C ARG A 229 4.94 5.69 19.86
N PHE A 230 5.64 4.71 19.36
CA PHE A 230 6.56 4.83 18.22
C PHE A 230 5.96 4.34 16.90
N CYS A 231 4.75 3.75 16.93
CA CYS A 231 4.19 3.02 15.80
C CYS A 231 3.07 3.82 15.13
N SER A 232 3.20 4.12 13.84
CA SER A 232 2.23 4.89 13.06
C SER A 232 0.85 4.21 12.93
N PRO A 233 0.71 2.89 12.74
CA PRO A 233 -0.60 2.22 12.70
C PRO A 233 -1.49 2.47 13.91
N THR A 234 -0.91 2.85 15.05
CA THR A 234 -1.70 3.14 16.27
C THR A 234 -2.45 4.47 16.20
N THR A 235 -2.12 5.33 15.25
CA THR A 235 -2.83 6.60 15.01
C THR A 235 -4.11 6.41 14.21
N TRP A 236 -4.26 5.27 13.54
CA TRP A 236 -5.43 4.93 12.76
C TRP A 236 -6.48 4.22 13.62
N ARG A 237 -7.76 4.49 13.35
CA ARG A 237 -8.85 3.77 14.00
C ARG A 237 -8.76 2.28 13.67
N PHE A 238 -8.67 1.44 14.70
CA PHE A 238 -8.64 -0.01 14.52
C PHE A 238 -9.98 -0.53 14.00
N ARG A 239 -9.94 -1.30 12.91
CA ARG A 239 -11.09 -1.95 12.26
C ARG A 239 -10.66 -3.29 11.69
N SER A 240 -11.55 -4.28 11.80
CA SER A 240 -11.43 -5.54 11.05
C SER A 240 -12.38 -5.48 9.85
N MET A 241 -11.89 -5.85 8.68
CA MET A 241 -12.69 -5.87 7.47
C MET A 241 -13.71 -7.02 7.56
N PRO A 242 -14.97 -6.82 7.10
CA PRO A 242 -15.97 -7.89 7.03
C PRO A 242 -15.47 -9.05 6.16
N LEU A 243 -15.78 -10.28 6.55
CA LEU A 243 -15.34 -11.48 5.82
C LEU A 243 -15.82 -11.49 4.37
N ASP A 244 -17.02 -10.95 4.10
CA ASP A 244 -17.56 -10.85 2.74
C ASP A 244 -16.80 -9.85 1.87
N LEU A 245 -16.29 -8.76 2.44
CA LEU A 245 -15.40 -7.83 1.73
C LEU A 245 -14.10 -8.54 1.36
N ILE A 246 -13.49 -9.23 2.34
CA ILE A 246 -12.25 -9.99 2.16
C ILE A 246 -12.44 -11.06 1.08
N ARG A 247 -13.55 -11.80 1.11
CA ARG A 247 -13.91 -12.82 0.11
C ARG A 247 -13.94 -12.25 -1.30
N ARG A 248 -14.62 -11.13 -1.50
CA ARG A 248 -14.67 -10.44 -2.81
C ARG A 248 -13.29 -10.04 -3.31
N GLU A 249 -12.43 -9.55 -2.44
CA GLU A 249 -11.05 -9.17 -2.82
C GLU A 249 -10.16 -10.39 -3.11
N VAL A 250 -10.36 -11.50 -2.40
CA VAL A 250 -9.73 -12.78 -2.72
C VAL A 250 -10.12 -13.21 -4.14
N GLU A 251 -11.40 -13.18 -4.47
CA GLU A 251 -11.91 -13.56 -5.80
C GLU A 251 -11.32 -12.68 -6.91
N VAL A 252 -11.25 -11.36 -6.70
CA VAL A 252 -10.64 -10.43 -7.66
C VAL A 252 -9.16 -10.76 -7.88
N ASN A 253 -8.40 -10.99 -6.81
CA ASN A 253 -6.98 -11.33 -6.91
C ASN A 253 -6.75 -12.68 -7.61
N LEU A 254 -7.62 -13.67 -7.39
CA LEU A 254 -7.49 -15.01 -7.99
C LEU A 254 -7.76 -15.04 -9.49
N ARG A 255 -8.51 -14.09 -10.06
CA ARG A 255 -8.70 -13.97 -11.52
C ARG A 255 -7.38 -13.83 -12.28
N TYR A 256 -6.34 -13.39 -11.60
CA TYR A 256 -4.97 -13.24 -12.13
C TYR A 256 -4.08 -14.45 -11.92
N GLY A 257 -4.63 -15.52 -11.37
CA GLY A 257 -3.91 -16.73 -11.05
C GLY A 257 -3.12 -16.62 -9.74
N GLY A 258 -2.40 -17.68 -9.42
CA GLY A 258 -1.68 -17.80 -8.16
C GLY A 258 -2.37 -18.75 -7.19
N ARG A 259 -1.60 -19.19 -6.16
CA ARG A 259 -2.06 -20.16 -5.15
C ARG A 259 -1.91 -19.66 -3.72
N SER A 260 -1.74 -18.33 -3.57
CA SER A 260 -1.61 -17.69 -2.27
C SER A 260 -2.28 -16.33 -2.28
N ILE A 261 -2.81 -15.95 -1.13
CA ILE A 261 -3.30 -14.62 -0.80
C ILE A 261 -2.48 -14.12 0.37
N ASP A 262 -2.05 -12.85 0.32
CA ASP A 262 -1.32 -12.22 1.41
C ASP A 262 -2.28 -11.39 2.27
N PHE A 263 -2.60 -11.88 3.46
CA PHE A 263 -3.45 -11.20 4.43
C PHE A 263 -2.65 -10.13 5.18
N VAL A 264 -2.86 -8.87 4.83
CA VAL A 264 -2.16 -7.75 5.45
C VAL A 264 -2.91 -7.24 6.67
N SER A 265 -2.18 -7.19 7.76
CA SER A 265 -2.59 -6.70 9.08
C SER A 265 -1.33 -6.27 9.83
N ASP A 266 -1.44 -5.31 10.76
CA ASP A 266 -0.35 -4.99 11.70
C ASP A 266 -0.11 -6.11 12.74
N ASP A 267 -1.13 -6.92 13.00
CA ASP A 267 -1.09 -8.14 13.79
C ASP A 267 -2.29 -9.00 13.40
N ILE A 268 -2.05 -10.07 12.64
CA ILE A 268 -3.12 -10.92 12.09
C ILE A 268 -3.98 -11.57 13.18
N LEU A 269 -3.41 -11.83 14.38
CA LEU A 269 -4.13 -12.41 15.49
C LEU A 269 -5.14 -11.45 16.13
N LEU A 270 -5.10 -10.17 15.77
CA LEU A 270 -6.10 -9.17 16.17
C LEU A 270 -7.28 -9.07 15.19
N TYR A 271 -7.36 -9.91 14.15
CA TYR A 271 -8.55 -9.91 13.31
C TYR A 271 -9.81 -10.28 14.11
N GLY A 272 -10.84 -9.44 14.02
CA GLY A 272 -12.08 -9.59 14.80
C GLY A 272 -11.92 -9.36 16.31
N ALA A 273 -10.78 -8.82 16.75
CA ALA A 273 -10.49 -8.61 18.17
C ALA A 273 -11.35 -7.51 18.79
N ARG A 274 -11.65 -7.64 20.06
CA ARG A 274 -12.16 -6.57 20.93
C ARG A 274 -11.00 -6.03 21.77
N GLY A 275 -10.52 -4.82 21.42
CA GLY A 275 -9.30 -4.26 21.99
C GLY A 275 -8.09 -5.12 21.63
N ILE A 276 -7.32 -5.58 22.62
CA ILE A 276 -6.09 -6.38 22.45
C ILE A 276 -6.31 -7.90 22.65
N HIS A 277 -7.56 -8.34 22.77
CA HIS A 277 -7.89 -9.74 23.04
C HIS A 277 -8.14 -10.51 21.75
N VAL A 278 -7.40 -11.61 21.56
CA VAL A 278 -7.50 -12.47 20.38
C VAL A 278 -8.91 -13.05 20.27
N ASN A 279 -9.49 -12.94 19.07
CA ASN A 279 -10.73 -13.64 18.71
C ASN A 279 -10.37 -14.86 17.83
N ARG A 280 -10.19 -16.00 18.47
CA ARG A 280 -9.77 -17.25 17.84
C ARG A 280 -10.63 -17.63 16.63
N GLU A 281 -11.96 -17.62 16.78
CA GLU A 281 -12.87 -18.04 15.70
C GLU A 281 -12.84 -17.09 14.51
N ALA A 282 -12.76 -15.77 14.77
CA ALA A 282 -12.62 -14.80 13.69
C ALA A 282 -11.32 -15.04 12.90
N VAL A 283 -10.18 -15.24 13.59
CA VAL A 283 -8.91 -15.52 12.91
C VAL A 283 -9.00 -16.84 12.12
N LEU A 284 -9.52 -17.91 12.70
CA LEU A 284 -9.67 -19.18 12.00
C LEU A 284 -10.58 -19.07 10.78
N SER A 285 -11.61 -18.24 10.83
CA SER A 285 -12.53 -18.04 9.69
C SER A 285 -11.84 -17.50 8.43
N LEU A 286 -10.83 -16.62 8.59
CA LEU A 286 -10.01 -16.14 7.47
C LEU A 286 -9.29 -17.28 6.75
N PHE A 287 -8.61 -18.13 7.51
CA PHE A 287 -7.78 -19.19 6.96
C PHE A 287 -8.61 -20.37 6.44
N ARG A 288 -9.76 -20.66 7.06
CA ARG A 288 -10.74 -21.59 6.52
C ARG A 288 -11.29 -21.11 5.18
N MET A 289 -11.65 -19.85 5.09
CA MET A 289 -12.11 -19.22 3.84
C MET A 289 -11.05 -19.32 2.74
N ALA A 290 -9.79 -18.97 3.02
CA ALA A 290 -8.72 -19.11 2.03
C ALA A 290 -8.57 -20.56 1.54
N ARG A 291 -8.70 -21.54 2.46
CA ARG A 291 -8.64 -22.97 2.14
C ARG A 291 -9.82 -23.42 1.27
N GLU A 292 -11.04 -22.85 1.43
CA GLU A 292 -12.19 -23.10 0.56
C GLU A 292 -11.89 -22.74 -0.90
N TYR A 293 -11.13 -21.69 -1.14
CA TYR A 293 -10.63 -21.31 -2.48
C TYR A 293 -9.43 -22.10 -2.97
N GLY A 294 -8.94 -23.05 -2.18
CA GLY A 294 -7.74 -23.85 -2.50
C GLY A 294 -6.45 -23.04 -2.49
N VAL A 295 -6.42 -21.90 -1.81
CA VAL A 295 -5.25 -21.03 -1.73
C VAL A 295 -4.62 -21.02 -0.34
N CYS A 296 -3.32 -20.71 -0.30
CA CYS A 296 -2.58 -20.51 0.93
C CYS A 296 -2.78 -19.07 1.41
N GLY A 297 -3.29 -18.90 2.61
CA GLY A 297 -3.30 -17.59 3.29
C GLY A 297 -1.93 -17.34 3.93
N THR A 298 -1.18 -16.36 3.42
CA THR A 298 0.06 -15.89 4.05
C THR A 298 -0.24 -14.73 4.99
N PHE A 299 0.60 -14.55 6.01
CA PHE A 299 0.43 -13.48 6.99
C PHE A 299 1.80 -13.10 7.56
N PRO A 300 2.36 -11.94 7.19
CA PRO A 300 3.72 -11.61 7.57
C PRO A 300 3.87 -11.19 9.04
N HIS A 301 2.87 -10.52 9.63
CA HIS A 301 3.04 -9.87 10.92
C HIS A 301 2.20 -10.49 12.04
N VAL A 302 2.87 -10.76 13.17
CA VAL A 302 2.24 -11.19 14.44
C VAL A 302 2.87 -10.46 15.61
N GLY A 303 2.05 -10.13 16.60
CA GLY A 303 2.54 -9.53 17.84
C GLY A 303 2.96 -10.59 18.88
N PRO A 304 4.09 -10.43 19.59
CA PRO A 304 4.50 -11.40 20.61
C PRO A 304 3.43 -11.59 21.70
N ALA A 305 2.76 -10.52 22.09
CA ALA A 305 1.73 -10.58 23.13
C ALA A 305 0.47 -11.34 22.68
N THR A 306 0.07 -11.28 21.43
CA THR A 306 -1.05 -12.05 20.87
C THR A 306 -0.69 -13.53 20.67
N VAL A 307 0.52 -13.82 20.24
CA VAL A 307 1.06 -15.19 20.19
C VAL A 307 1.03 -15.84 21.58
N LEU A 308 1.39 -15.10 22.63
CA LEU A 308 1.38 -15.61 23.99
C LEU A 308 -0.05 -15.83 24.54
N GLN A 309 -1.06 -15.10 24.04
CA GLN A 309 -2.46 -15.36 24.41
C GLN A 309 -2.96 -16.70 23.86
N ASP A 310 -2.57 -17.09 22.63
CA ASP A 310 -3.01 -18.35 22.03
C ASP A 310 -1.95 -18.93 21.09
N ARG A 311 -0.99 -19.65 21.66
CA ARG A 311 0.06 -20.34 20.90
C ARG A 311 -0.47 -21.45 20.00
N LYS A 312 -1.61 -22.07 20.38
CA LYS A 312 -2.23 -23.14 19.58
C LYS A 312 -2.83 -22.57 18.31
N LEU A 313 -3.41 -21.37 18.37
CA LEU A 313 -3.97 -20.69 17.20
C LEU A 313 -2.91 -20.48 16.11
N VAL A 314 -1.70 -20.04 16.48
CA VAL A 314 -0.61 -19.85 15.50
C VAL A 314 -0.32 -21.16 14.76
N ARG A 315 -0.26 -22.29 15.45
CA ARG A 315 -0.05 -23.60 14.82
C ARG A 315 -1.21 -23.94 13.88
N GLU A 316 -2.45 -23.78 14.32
CA GLU A 316 -3.64 -24.10 13.52
C GLU A 316 -3.74 -23.28 12.23
N ILE A 317 -3.50 -21.98 12.30
CA ILE A 317 -3.53 -21.15 11.08
C ILE A 317 -2.37 -21.51 10.13
N THR A 318 -1.22 -21.90 10.66
CA THR A 318 -0.08 -22.39 9.88
C THR A 318 -0.44 -23.69 9.15
N GLU A 319 -1.08 -24.63 9.84
CA GLU A 319 -1.54 -25.90 9.26
C GLU A 319 -2.67 -25.66 8.22
N LEU A 320 -3.64 -24.80 8.52
CA LEU A 320 -4.71 -24.43 7.60
C LEU A 320 -4.17 -23.80 6.31
N SER A 321 -3.11 -22.99 6.41
CA SER A 321 -2.43 -22.38 5.28
C SER A 321 -1.56 -23.35 4.48
N GLY A 322 -1.42 -24.61 4.93
CA GLY A 322 -0.62 -25.62 4.25
C GLY A 322 0.89 -25.43 4.43
N PHE A 323 1.32 -24.70 5.44
CA PHE A 323 2.73 -24.61 5.84
C PHE A 323 3.15 -25.84 6.64
N SER A 324 4.42 -26.20 6.55
CA SER A 324 5.01 -27.34 7.22
C SER A 324 6.53 -27.14 7.33
N GLU A 325 7.25 -28.08 7.94
CA GLU A 325 8.71 -28.07 7.97
C GLU A 325 9.35 -28.02 6.56
N ARG A 326 8.70 -28.64 5.56
CA ARG A 326 9.14 -28.62 4.16
C ARG A 326 8.74 -27.35 3.41
N ARG A 327 7.76 -26.61 3.93
CA ARG A 327 7.26 -25.35 3.39
C ARG A 327 7.06 -24.38 4.55
N PRO A 328 8.15 -23.78 5.08
CA PRO A 328 8.06 -22.91 6.25
C PRO A 328 7.35 -21.59 5.93
N VAL A 329 6.70 -21.03 6.94
CA VAL A 329 6.24 -19.63 6.93
C VAL A 329 7.27 -18.77 7.66
N PHE A 330 7.50 -17.58 7.14
CA PHE A 330 8.31 -16.55 7.80
C PHE A 330 7.36 -15.53 8.44
N LEU A 331 7.56 -15.25 9.72
CA LEU A 331 6.76 -14.32 10.49
C LEU A 331 7.66 -13.19 11.01
N ASP A 332 7.26 -11.97 10.77
CA ASP A 332 7.91 -10.79 11.34
C ASP A 332 7.31 -10.54 12.73
N VAL A 333 8.15 -10.61 13.75
CA VAL A 333 7.75 -10.44 15.15
C VAL A 333 8.49 -9.25 15.74
N GLY A 334 7.75 -8.18 16.04
CA GLY A 334 8.29 -6.98 16.66
C GLY A 334 8.56 -7.18 18.15
N LEU A 335 9.80 -7.55 18.51
CA LEU A 335 10.24 -7.65 19.92
C LEU A 335 10.68 -6.31 20.49
N GLU A 336 11.16 -5.41 19.64
CA GLU A 336 11.59 -4.03 19.88
C GLU A 336 12.64 -3.88 20.99
N SER A 337 12.40 -4.41 22.20
CA SER A 337 13.30 -4.31 23.34
C SER A 337 13.10 -5.44 24.35
N GLY A 338 14.21 -5.92 24.94
CA GLY A 338 14.19 -6.79 26.12
C GLY A 338 14.16 -6.03 27.46
N SER A 339 14.19 -4.70 27.44
CA SER A 339 14.21 -3.88 28.66
C SER A 339 12.80 -3.62 29.20
N PRO A 340 12.45 -4.08 30.43
CA PRO A 340 11.15 -3.79 31.03
C PRO A 340 10.83 -2.29 31.11
N ARG A 341 11.85 -1.45 31.31
CA ARG A 341 11.72 0.01 31.37
C ARG A 341 11.30 0.57 30.00
N ILE A 342 11.90 0.13 28.91
CA ILE A 342 11.56 0.59 27.54
C ILE A 342 10.19 0.07 27.15
N ILE A 343 9.92 -1.21 27.37
CA ILE A 343 8.60 -1.82 27.10
C ILE A 343 7.50 -1.04 27.84
N GLY A 344 7.67 -0.81 29.15
CA GLY A 344 6.68 -0.11 29.97
C GLY A 344 6.49 1.36 29.59
N LYS A 345 7.49 2.02 28.99
CA LYS A 345 7.42 3.44 28.61
C LYS A 345 6.85 3.67 27.20
N TYR A 346 7.16 2.80 26.24
CA TYR A 346 6.91 3.05 24.82
C TYR A 346 5.98 2.03 24.16
N MET A 347 5.84 0.82 24.72
CA MET A 347 5.11 -0.29 24.09
C MET A 347 3.77 -0.58 24.80
N ARG A 348 3.19 0.40 25.45
CA ARG A 348 1.87 0.28 26.10
C ARG A 348 0.79 0.70 25.14
#